data_6f209d2f0c4e69ea6c8db97c8e44facf
#
_entry.id   6f209d2f0c4e69ea6c8db97c8e44facf
#
_cell.length_a   1.000
_cell.length_b   1.000
_cell.length_c   1.000
_cell.angle_alpha   90.00
_cell.angle_beta   90.00
_cell.angle_gamma   90.00
#
_symmetry.space_group_name_H-M   'P 1'
#
loop_
_entity.id
_entity.type
_entity.pdbx_description
1 polymer ?
#
loop_
_entity_poly.entity_id
_entity_poly.type
_entity_poly.pdbx_seq_one_letter_code
_entity_poly.pdbx_strand_id
1 'polypeptide(L)'
;FMSIVAVIKRGPTETKDFSSVMVYQEAVDSASTNIEVLSFNHNQPIRFRINNPPPGNDAWVGIYPFDAEDREHDDRWRWLRDIEVDNATLPGQSKGMWSIRLFSDGGYTLHERTDFEILEGYKNEVWMRNARIEASRIIGDMIDHPTFGNMNRRTSMIIKRTKHGNMHRFETNNTTYLIKDEDLADEVNINEPFWR
;
A
#
# COMPACT_ATOMS: atom_id res chain seq x y z
N PHE A 1 23.72 -8.73 1.60
CA PHE A 1 24.10 -10.11 1.31
C PHE A 1 25.34 -10.10 0.45
N MET A 2 26.41 -10.82 0.89
CA MET A 2 27.68 -10.87 0.17
C MET A 2 27.59 -11.94 -0.90
N SER A 3 27.77 -11.53 -2.16
CA SER A 3 28.03 -12.48 -3.25
C SER A 3 29.43 -13.08 -3.05
N ILE A 4 29.50 -14.38 -2.83
CA ILE A 4 30.80 -15.09 -2.78
C ILE A 4 31.17 -15.46 -4.21
N VAL A 5 32.07 -14.69 -4.81
CA VAL A 5 32.72 -15.07 -6.06
C VAL A 5 33.96 -15.90 -5.69
N ALA A 6 33.89 -17.20 -5.89
CA ALA A 6 35.06 -18.03 -5.77
C ALA A 6 35.90 -17.94 -7.05
N VAL A 7 36.98 -17.15 -7.01
CA VAL A 7 37.97 -17.11 -8.09
C VAL A 7 39.05 -18.11 -7.77
N ILE A 8 39.09 -19.24 -8.47
CA ILE A 8 40.22 -20.18 -8.42
C ILE A 8 41.31 -19.65 -9.32
N LYS A 9 42.35 -19.01 -8.73
CA LYS A 9 43.60 -18.68 -9.45
C LYS A 9 44.47 -19.90 -9.58
N ARG A 10 44.86 -20.23 -10.80
CA ARG A 10 45.94 -21.19 -11.05
C ARG A 10 47.29 -20.52 -10.98
N GLY A 11 48.25 -21.24 -10.41
CA GLY A 11 49.66 -20.92 -10.47
C GLY A 11 50.24 -21.19 -11.88
N PRO A 12 51.40 -20.59 -12.22
CA PRO A 12 51.91 -20.48 -13.58
C PRO A 12 52.65 -21.69 -14.18
N THR A 13 52.48 -22.88 -13.66
CA THR A 13 53.25 -24.04 -14.15
C THR A 13 52.43 -25.33 -14.16
N GLU A 14 51.51 -25.44 -15.09
CA GLU A 14 51.13 -26.77 -15.61
C GLU A 14 50.36 -26.64 -16.92
N THR A 15 51.00 -27.07 -17.98
CA THR A 15 50.43 -27.29 -19.31
C THR A 15 49.70 -28.62 -19.32
N LYS A 16 48.50 -28.67 -18.88
CA LYS A 16 47.51 -29.72 -19.23
C LYS A 16 46.12 -29.09 -19.22
N ASP A 17 45.40 -29.35 -20.31
CA ASP A 17 44.03 -28.93 -20.54
C ASP A 17 43.10 -29.28 -19.38
N PHE A 18 42.80 -28.30 -18.59
CA PHE A 18 41.65 -28.31 -17.73
C PHE A 18 40.76 -27.14 -18.12
N SER A 19 39.62 -27.44 -18.68
CA SER A 19 38.55 -26.47 -18.81
C SER A 19 38.24 -25.91 -17.43
N SER A 20 38.46 -24.61 -17.23
CA SER A 20 37.99 -23.91 -16.06
C SER A 20 36.47 -23.86 -16.12
N VAL A 21 35.82 -24.70 -15.35
CA VAL A 21 34.37 -24.57 -15.11
C VAL A 21 34.18 -23.37 -14.19
N MET A 22 33.78 -22.23 -14.75
CA MET A 22 33.25 -21.14 -13.92
C MET A 22 31.82 -21.54 -13.55
N VAL A 23 31.64 -21.94 -12.31
CA VAL A 23 30.31 -22.07 -11.75
C VAL A 23 29.87 -20.66 -11.34
N TYR A 24 29.09 -20.01 -12.19
CA TYR A 24 28.33 -18.85 -11.78
C TYR A 24 27.18 -19.38 -10.94
N GLN A 25 27.29 -19.30 -9.66
CA GLN A 25 26.14 -19.38 -8.80
C GLN A 25 25.53 -17.96 -8.85
N GLU A 26 24.52 -17.78 -9.71
CA GLU A 26 23.68 -16.60 -9.58
C GLU A 26 23.20 -16.57 -8.14
N ALA A 27 23.60 -15.54 -7.41
CA ALA A 27 22.94 -15.22 -6.17
C ALA A 27 21.48 -14.93 -6.57
N VAL A 28 20.60 -15.88 -6.29
CA VAL A 28 19.19 -15.58 -6.25
C VAL A 28 19.07 -14.52 -5.17
N ASP A 29 18.94 -13.28 -5.58
CA ASP A 29 18.57 -12.18 -4.71
C ASP A 29 17.22 -12.59 -4.15
N SER A 30 17.22 -13.29 -3.04
CA SER A 30 16.00 -13.55 -2.29
C SER A 30 15.61 -12.18 -1.77
N ALA A 31 14.74 -11.52 -2.53
CA ALA A 31 14.21 -10.23 -2.15
C ALA A 31 13.70 -10.35 -0.71
N SER A 32 14.21 -9.50 0.18
CA SER A 32 13.86 -9.52 1.59
C SER A 32 12.35 -9.29 1.74
N THR A 33 11.72 -9.95 2.69
CA THR A 33 10.34 -9.65 3.08
C THR A 33 10.25 -8.19 3.49
N ASN A 34 9.23 -7.49 3.00
CA ASN A 34 8.91 -6.16 3.49
C ASN A 34 7.39 -5.92 3.54
N ILE A 35 6.98 -5.02 4.42
CA ILE A 35 5.60 -4.58 4.56
C ILE A 35 5.49 -3.15 4.01
N GLU A 36 4.68 -2.97 2.98
CA GLU A 36 4.36 -1.67 2.40
C GLU A 36 2.98 -1.21 2.85
N VAL A 37 2.91 -0.12 3.61
CA VAL A 37 1.64 0.46 4.04
C VAL A 37 1.08 1.34 2.92
N LEU A 38 -0.08 0.96 2.38
CA LEU A 38 -0.71 1.58 1.21
C LEU A 38 -1.72 2.67 1.60
N SER A 39 -2.43 2.51 2.72
CA SER A 39 -3.33 3.53 3.26
C SER A 39 -3.51 3.41 4.77
N PHE A 40 -3.58 4.54 5.46
CA PHE A 40 -3.62 4.61 6.91
C PHE A 40 -4.38 5.86 7.41
N ASN A 41 -5.60 6.06 6.95
CA ASN A 41 -6.45 7.14 7.44
C ASN A 41 -6.99 6.84 8.84
N HIS A 42 -7.17 7.90 9.64
CA HIS A 42 -7.76 7.82 10.96
C HIS A 42 -9.09 7.05 10.98
N ASN A 43 -9.19 6.02 11.80
CA ASN A 43 -10.36 5.15 11.95
C ASN A 43 -10.84 4.46 10.64
N GLN A 44 -10.01 4.41 9.59
CA GLN A 44 -10.29 3.66 8.38
C GLN A 44 -9.44 2.39 8.33
N PRO A 45 -9.89 1.33 7.66
CA PRO A 45 -9.08 0.12 7.49
C PRO A 45 -7.69 0.46 6.97
N ILE A 46 -6.67 -0.09 7.62
CA ILE A 46 -5.27 0.05 7.19
C ILE A 46 -5.04 -0.96 6.08
N ARG A 47 -4.68 -0.47 4.91
CA ARG A 47 -4.36 -1.31 3.75
C ARG A 47 -2.85 -1.41 3.58
N PHE A 48 -2.37 -2.62 3.33
CA PHE A 48 -0.94 -2.90 3.18
C PHE A 48 -0.69 -4.05 2.22
N ARG A 49 0.56 -4.20 1.83
CA ARG A 49 1.08 -5.30 1.02
C ARG A 49 2.25 -5.94 1.74
N ILE A 50 2.40 -7.25 1.60
CA ILE A 50 3.58 -7.99 2.06
C ILE A 50 4.29 -8.53 0.83
N ASN A 51 5.46 -7.99 0.54
CA ASN A 51 6.33 -8.48 -0.53
C ASN A 51 7.19 -9.62 0.02
N ASN A 52 7.28 -10.72 -0.73
CA ASN A 52 8.04 -11.93 -0.36
C ASN A 52 7.70 -12.45 1.05
N PRO A 53 6.44 -12.81 1.31
CA PRO A 53 6.04 -13.31 2.61
C PRO A 53 6.81 -14.58 3.00
N PRO A 54 7.01 -14.84 4.32
CA PRO A 54 7.64 -16.06 4.77
C PRO A 54 6.83 -17.29 4.31
N PRO A 55 7.50 -18.39 3.98
CA PRO A 55 6.82 -19.63 3.60
C PRO A 55 6.10 -20.25 4.79
N GLY A 56 5.04 -20.99 4.51
CA GLY A 56 4.29 -21.76 5.53
C GLY A 56 2.91 -21.17 5.82
N ASN A 57 2.13 -21.93 6.60
CA ASN A 57 0.73 -21.60 6.88
C ASN A 57 0.53 -20.94 8.26
N ASP A 58 1.58 -20.88 9.07
CA ASP A 58 1.51 -20.42 10.46
C ASP A 58 2.04 -18.99 10.65
N ALA A 59 2.36 -18.32 9.55
CA ALA A 59 2.70 -16.91 9.58
C ALA A 59 1.43 -16.06 9.76
N TRP A 60 1.56 -14.96 10.51
CA TRP A 60 0.47 -14.06 10.78
C TRP A 60 0.95 -12.61 10.91
N VAL A 61 0.04 -11.67 10.74
CA VAL A 61 0.31 -10.23 10.79
C VAL A 61 -0.66 -9.55 11.72
N GLY A 62 -0.17 -8.58 12.49
CA GLY A 62 -0.99 -7.77 13.40
C GLY A 62 -0.61 -6.30 13.38
N ILE A 63 -1.54 -5.45 13.83
CA ILE A 63 -1.30 -4.03 14.02
C ILE A 63 -1.29 -3.69 15.52
N TYR A 64 -0.31 -2.90 15.90
CA TYR A 64 0.03 -2.60 17.29
C TYR A 64 0.21 -1.10 17.51
N PRO A 65 -0.12 -0.57 18.70
CA PRO A 65 0.49 0.67 19.15
C PRO A 65 2.02 0.55 19.06
N PHE A 66 2.70 1.63 18.71
CA PHE A 66 4.15 1.61 18.47
C PHE A 66 4.96 0.96 19.62
N ASP A 67 4.61 1.28 20.87
CA ASP A 67 5.32 0.83 22.08
C ASP A 67 4.75 -0.48 22.68
N ALA A 68 3.70 -1.07 22.09
CA ALA A 68 3.07 -2.27 22.60
C ALA A 68 3.98 -3.50 22.48
N GLU A 69 3.87 -4.44 23.41
CA GLU A 69 4.51 -5.74 23.32
C GLU A 69 3.85 -6.61 22.23
N ASP A 70 4.57 -7.63 21.72
CA ASP A 70 4.07 -8.49 20.63
C ASP A 70 2.83 -9.32 21.01
N ARG A 71 2.53 -9.44 22.30
CA ARG A 71 1.34 -10.14 22.79
C ARG A 71 0.10 -9.25 22.91
N GLU A 72 0.24 -7.95 22.70
CA GLU A 72 -0.84 -6.96 22.87
C GLU A 72 -1.56 -6.66 21.54
N HIS A 73 -1.82 -7.70 20.74
CA HIS A 73 -2.47 -7.55 19.43
C HIS A 73 -4.00 -7.50 19.49
N ASP A 74 -4.64 -7.95 20.59
CA ASP A 74 -6.09 -8.12 20.71
C ASP A 74 -6.68 -8.84 19.47
N ASP A 75 -7.78 -8.34 18.91
CA ASP A 75 -8.39 -8.86 17.67
C ASP A 75 -7.81 -8.21 16.39
N ARG A 76 -6.69 -7.49 16.49
CA ARG A 76 -6.08 -6.71 15.42
C ARG A 76 -5.07 -7.50 14.59
N TRP A 77 -5.31 -8.78 14.35
CA TRP A 77 -4.40 -9.66 13.62
C TRP A 77 -5.13 -10.57 12.63
N ARG A 78 -4.35 -11.16 11.68
CA ARG A 78 -4.84 -12.13 10.69
C ARG A 78 -3.75 -13.14 10.37
N TRP A 79 -4.16 -14.39 10.08
CA TRP A 79 -3.25 -15.36 9.46
C TRP A 79 -2.97 -14.95 8.02
N LEU A 80 -1.74 -15.13 7.54
CA LEU A 80 -1.41 -14.84 6.13
C LEU A 80 -2.19 -15.71 5.15
N ARG A 81 -2.52 -16.94 5.52
CA ARG A 81 -3.36 -17.85 4.72
C ARG A 81 -4.80 -17.37 4.52
N ASP A 82 -5.28 -16.46 5.34
CA ASP A 82 -6.66 -15.96 5.32
C ASP A 82 -6.79 -14.59 4.66
N ILE A 83 -5.68 -14.03 4.13
CA ILE A 83 -5.65 -12.70 3.50
C ILE A 83 -4.95 -12.74 2.14
N GLU A 84 -5.28 -11.78 1.28
CA GLU A 84 -4.54 -11.51 0.05
C GLU A 84 -3.34 -10.62 0.38
N VAL A 85 -2.13 -11.16 0.38
CA VAL A 85 -0.91 -10.45 0.81
C VAL A 85 -0.59 -9.21 -0.02
N ASP A 86 -1.04 -9.16 -1.28
CA ASP A 86 -0.87 -7.99 -2.16
C ASP A 86 -1.86 -6.85 -1.87
N ASN A 87 -2.94 -7.15 -1.12
CA ASN A 87 -4.00 -6.20 -0.84
C ASN A 87 -4.67 -6.48 0.52
N ALA A 88 -3.87 -6.69 1.54
CA ALA A 88 -4.34 -7.02 2.87
C ALA A 88 -4.92 -5.80 3.61
N THR A 89 -5.82 -6.08 4.56
CA THR A 89 -6.38 -5.04 5.43
C THR A 89 -6.38 -5.47 6.88
N LEU A 90 -6.11 -4.50 7.77
CA LEU A 90 -6.28 -4.61 9.22
C LEU A 90 -7.26 -3.55 9.72
N PRO A 91 -7.83 -3.71 10.93
CA PRO A 91 -8.77 -2.75 11.50
C PRO A 91 -8.18 -1.34 11.56
N GLY A 92 -9.02 -0.33 11.29
CA GLY A 92 -8.66 1.08 11.41
C GLY A 92 -8.25 1.46 12.83
N GLN A 93 -7.29 2.38 12.92
CA GLN A 93 -6.73 2.83 14.19
C GLN A 93 -6.90 4.34 14.37
N SER A 94 -6.82 4.80 15.61
CA SER A 94 -6.80 6.22 15.97
C SER A 94 -5.48 6.89 15.56
N LYS A 95 -5.45 8.23 15.61
CA LYS A 95 -4.20 8.98 15.42
C LYS A 95 -3.10 8.52 16.38
N GLY A 96 -1.86 8.55 15.92
CA GLY A 96 -0.68 8.16 16.67
C GLY A 96 0.27 7.27 15.90
N MET A 97 1.32 6.84 16.59
CA MET A 97 2.31 5.92 16.04
C MET A 97 1.83 4.47 16.16
N TRP A 98 1.93 3.74 15.06
CA TRP A 98 1.51 2.35 14.94
C TRP A 98 2.58 1.53 14.25
N SER A 99 2.54 0.20 14.44
CA SER A 99 3.39 -0.73 13.73
C SER A 99 2.56 -1.90 13.18
N ILE A 100 2.85 -2.32 11.94
CA ILE A 100 2.44 -3.61 11.42
C ILE A 100 3.60 -4.57 11.65
N ARG A 101 3.31 -5.70 12.29
CA ARG A 101 4.32 -6.73 12.63
C ARG A 101 3.91 -8.05 12.01
N LEU A 102 4.86 -8.67 11.33
CA LEU A 102 4.73 -9.98 10.69
C LEU A 102 5.51 -11.00 11.48
N PHE A 103 4.87 -12.09 11.84
CA PHE A 103 5.46 -13.21 12.56
C PHE A 103 5.50 -14.44 11.65
N SER A 104 6.64 -15.15 11.66
CA SER A 104 6.92 -16.25 10.73
C SER A 104 6.39 -17.60 11.18
N ASP A 105 5.92 -17.69 12.41
CA ASP A 105 5.41 -18.92 13.01
C ASP A 105 4.09 -18.65 13.74
N GLY A 106 3.47 -19.69 14.27
CA GLY A 106 2.27 -19.55 15.10
C GLY A 106 2.51 -18.93 16.48
N GLY A 107 3.74 -18.56 16.79
CA GLY A 107 4.16 -17.85 17.99
C GLY A 107 4.45 -16.38 17.74
N TYR A 108 5.50 -15.85 18.38
CA TYR A 108 5.88 -14.45 18.36
C TYR A 108 7.31 -14.24 17.83
N THR A 109 7.75 -15.06 16.89
CA THR A 109 9.03 -14.84 16.19
C THR A 109 8.84 -13.76 15.15
N LEU A 110 9.23 -12.53 15.52
CA LEU A 110 9.11 -11.36 14.65
C LEU A 110 9.96 -11.55 13.40
N HIS A 111 9.34 -11.46 12.24
CA HIS A 111 9.97 -11.59 10.93
C HIS A 111 10.21 -10.24 10.27
N GLU A 112 9.21 -9.34 10.32
CA GLU A 112 9.28 -8.00 9.74
C GLU A 112 8.42 -7.03 10.55
N ARG A 113 8.82 -5.75 10.57
CA ARG A 113 8.08 -4.68 11.21
C ARG A 113 8.14 -3.40 10.39
N THR A 114 7.01 -2.77 10.20
CA THR A 114 6.91 -1.45 9.57
C THR A 114 6.17 -0.50 10.48
N ASP A 115 6.80 0.61 10.82
CA ASP A 115 6.24 1.67 11.65
C ASP A 115 5.68 2.79 10.78
N PHE A 116 4.55 3.37 11.20
CA PHE A 116 3.92 4.49 10.51
C PHE A 116 3.11 5.35 11.47
N GLU A 117 2.82 6.58 11.06
CA GLU A 117 2.05 7.52 11.85
C GLU A 117 0.69 7.82 11.20
N ILE A 118 -0.38 7.71 11.96
CA ILE A 118 -1.71 8.15 11.56
C ILE A 118 -1.92 9.58 12.07
N LEU A 119 -1.98 10.52 11.14
CA LEU A 119 -2.21 11.92 11.43
C LEU A 119 -3.70 12.24 11.47
N GLU A 120 -4.10 13.14 12.37
CA GLU A 120 -5.45 13.66 12.39
C GLU A 120 -5.72 14.48 11.12
N GLY A 121 -6.83 14.18 10.43
CA GLY A 121 -7.19 14.89 9.20
C GLY A 121 -6.41 14.47 7.97
N TYR A 122 -5.48 13.49 8.07
CA TYR A 122 -4.85 12.92 6.89
C TYR A 122 -5.91 12.22 6.03
N LYS A 123 -5.90 12.53 4.75
CA LYS A 123 -6.75 11.91 3.75
C LYS A 123 -5.90 11.50 2.57
N ASN A 124 -6.11 10.28 2.08
CA ASN A 124 -5.46 9.85 0.85
C ASN A 124 -5.80 10.80 -0.30
N GLU A 125 -4.82 11.13 -1.10
CA GLU A 125 -5.01 11.84 -2.36
C GLU A 125 -5.19 10.83 -3.48
N VAL A 126 -6.28 10.97 -4.24
CA VAL A 126 -6.66 10.08 -5.33
C VAL A 126 -6.90 10.89 -6.58
N TRP A 127 -6.25 10.53 -7.66
CA TRP A 127 -6.52 11.12 -8.96
C TRP A 127 -7.83 10.61 -9.54
N MET A 128 -8.59 11.50 -10.19
CA MET A 128 -9.77 11.12 -10.96
C MET A 128 -9.72 11.70 -12.36
N ARG A 129 -10.25 10.95 -13.32
CA ARG A 129 -10.48 11.36 -14.71
C ARG A 129 -11.94 11.22 -15.07
N ASN A 130 -12.32 11.84 -16.22
CA ASN A 130 -13.70 11.78 -16.72
C ASN A 130 -14.72 12.11 -15.61
N ALA A 131 -14.39 13.08 -14.77
CA ALA A 131 -15.14 13.40 -13.57
C ALA A 131 -16.24 14.43 -13.86
N ARG A 132 -17.38 14.29 -13.16
CA ARG A 132 -18.45 15.27 -13.13
C ARG A 132 -19.00 15.41 -11.71
N ILE A 133 -19.60 16.55 -11.43
CA ILE A 133 -20.20 16.82 -10.12
C ILE A 133 -21.72 16.68 -10.22
N GLU A 134 -22.28 15.82 -9.39
CA GLU A 134 -23.72 15.62 -9.26
C GLU A 134 -24.13 15.64 -7.78
N ALA A 135 -25.06 16.52 -7.41
CA ALA A 135 -25.59 16.63 -6.06
C ALA A 135 -24.50 16.62 -4.97
N SER A 136 -23.49 17.50 -5.12
CA SER A 136 -22.34 17.64 -4.20
C SER A 136 -21.47 16.38 -4.08
N ARG A 137 -21.45 15.53 -5.07
CA ARG A 137 -20.57 14.34 -5.15
C ARG A 137 -19.87 14.32 -6.49
N ILE A 138 -18.73 13.68 -6.56
CA ILE A 138 -17.99 13.46 -7.80
C ILE A 138 -18.31 12.05 -8.29
N ILE A 139 -18.53 11.93 -9.59
CA ILE A 139 -18.60 10.64 -10.29
C ILE A 139 -17.52 10.67 -11.34
N GLY A 140 -16.68 9.66 -11.39
CA GLY A 140 -15.56 9.60 -12.33
C GLY A 140 -14.70 8.36 -12.13
N ASP A 141 -13.66 8.25 -12.93
CA ASP A 141 -12.71 7.14 -12.93
C ASP A 141 -11.61 7.42 -11.90
N MET A 142 -11.66 6.71 -10.78
CA MET A 142 -10.60 6.75 -9.75
C MET A 142 -9.36 6.04 -10.27
N ILE A 143 -8.20 6.61 -9.99
CA ILE A 143 -6.90 6.05 -10.33
C ILE A 143 -6.17 5.70 -9.05
N ASP A 144 -5.79 4.43 -8.92
CA ASP A 144 -5.04 3.89 -7.78
C ASP A 144 -5.64 4.24 -6.40
N HIS A 145 -6.99 4.21 -6.32
CA HIS A 145 -7.65 4.45 -5.04
C HIS A 145 -7.25 3.35 -4.04
N PRO A 146 -6.77 3.72 -2.82
CA PRO A 146 -6.21 2.74 -1.86
C PRO A 146 -7.15 1.59 -1.52
N THR A 147 -8.46 1.82 -1.52
CA THR A 147 -9.47 0.79 -1.20
C THR A 147 -10.10 0.14 -2.43
N PHE A 148 -10.23 0.91 -3.53
CA PHE A 148 -11.04 0.50 -4.68
C PHE A 148 -10.23 0.27 -5.95
N GLY A 149 -8.92 0.62 -5.97
CA GLY A 149 -8.11 0.54 -7.18
C GLY A 149 -8.62 1.47 -8.28
N ASN A 150 -8.53 1.01 -9.52
CA ASN A 150 -8.99 1.74 -10.71
C ASN A 150 -10.45 1.38 -10.98
N MET A 151 -11.38 2.30 -10.76
CA MET A 151 -12.79 2.07 -11.07
C MET A 151 -13.58 3.37 -11.24
N ASN A 152 -14.65 3.31 -12.03
CA ASN A 152 -15.64 4.38 -12.07
C ASN A 152 -16.55 4.30 -10.84
N ARG A 153 -16.62 5.38 -10.08
CA ARG A 153 -17.42 5.41 -8.84
C ARG A 153 -17.88 6.81 -8.46
N ARG A 154 -18.93 6.81 -7.63
CA ARG A 154 -19.46 8.01 -6.96
C ARG A 154 -18.80 8.16 -5.59
N THR A 155 -18.31 9.39 -5.28
CA THR A 155 -17.65 9.69 -4.00
C THR A 155 -18.68 9.93 -2.86
N SER A 156 -18.16 10.10 -1.64
CA SER A 156 -18.87 10.75 -0.55
C SER A 156 -19.15 12.22 -0.89
N MET A 157 -19.94 12.91 -0.06
CA MET A 157 -20.20 14.33 -0.26
C MET A 157 -18.91 15.16 -0.20
N ILE A 158 -18.81 16.13 -1.10
CA ILE A 158 -17.74 17.13 -1.10
C ILE A 158 -17.97 18.05 0.10
N ILE A 159 -16.96 18.19 0.95
CA ILE A 159 -16.94 19.11 2.09
C ILE A 159 -16.14 20.37 1.83
N LYS A 160 -15.20 20.29 0.87
CA LYS A 160 -14.39 21.44 0.48
C LYS A 160 -13.91 21.29 -0.96
N ARG A 161 -13.87 22.42 -1.68
CA ARG A 161 -13.30 22.53 -3.03
C ARG A 161 -12.28 23.65 -3.05
N THR A 162 -11.11 23.41 -3.61
CA THR A 162 -10.09 24.42 -3.90
C THR A 162 -9.56 24.22 -5.32
N LYS A 163 -9.05 25.30 -5.93
CA LYS A 163 -8.43 25.24 -7.25
C LYS A 163 -7.06 25.91 -7.20
N HIS A 164 -6.06 25.25 -7.75
CA HIS A 164 -4.71 25.77 -7.95
C HIS A 164 -4.28 25.54 -9.39
N GLY A 165 -4.16 26.61 -10.17
CA GLY A 165 -3.86 26.51 -11.60
C GLY A 165 -4.93 25.69 -12.32
N ASN A 166 -4.52 24.64 -13.02
CA ASN A 166 -5.39 23.69 -13.72
C ASN A 166 -5.83 22.48 -12.89
N MET A 167 -5.63 22.53 -11.58
CA MET A 167 -5.92 21.44 -10.67
C MET A 167 -7.07 21.79 -9.70
N HIS A 168 -8.09 20.98 -9.69
CA HIS A 168 -9.14 20.99 -8.66
C HIS A 168 -8.82 19.98 -7.58
N ARG A 169 -9.00 20.41 -6.34
CA ARG A 169 -8.88 19.58 -5.15
C ARG A 169 -10.23 19.54 -4.45
N PHE A 170 -10.81 18.37 -4.34
CA PHE A 170 -12.08 18.11 -3.68
C PHE A 170 -11.86 17.25 -2.46
N GLU A 171 -12.21 17.74 -1.29
CA GLU A 171 -12.13 16.99 -0.05
C GLU A 171 -13.50 16.39 0.29
N THR A 172 -13.51 15.12 0.65
CA THR A 172 -14.64 14.41 1.27
C THR A 172 -14.25 14.02 2.70
N ASN A 173 -15.11 13.31 3.42
CA ASN A 173 -14.76 12.89 4.78
C ASN A 173 -13.48 12.03 4.84
N ASN A 174 -13.25 11.18 3.85
CA ASN A 174 -12.22 10.13 3.91
C ASN A 174 -11.10 10.29 2.88
N THR A 175 -11.31 11.08 1.82
CA THR A 175 -10.41 11.11 0.66
C THR A 175 -10.38 12.52 0.08
N THR A 176 -9.22 12.91 -0.42
CA THR A 176 -9.04 14.09 -1.27
C THR A 176 -8.92 13.64 -2.72
N TYR A 177 -9.73 14.19 -3.61
CA TYR A 177 -9.69 13.90 -5.04
C TYR A 177 -9.01 15.04 -5.80
N LEU A 178 -8.07 14.68 -6.67
CA LEU A 178 -7.34 15.59 -7.54
C LEU A 178 -7.82 15.39 -8.98
N ILE A 179 -8.32 16.45 -9.58
CA ILE A 179 -8.92 16.42 -10.93
C ILE A 179 -8.35 17.58 -11.73
N LYS A 180 -7.83 17.31 -12.92
CA LYS A 180 -7.42 18.37 -13.83
C LYS A 180 -8.62 19.04 -14.48
N ASP A 181 -8.49 20.31 -14.91
CA ASP A 181 -9.53 21.02 -15.64
C ASP A 181 -10.06 20.20 -16.85
N GLU A 182 -9.16 19.57 -17.60
CA GLU A 182 -9.48 18.75 -18.76
C GLU A 182 -10.27 17.45 -18.44
N ASP A 183 -10.17 16.97 -17.21
CA ASP A 183 -10.80 15.76 -16.71
C ASP A 183 -12.13 16.03 -15.95
N LEU A 184 -12.47 17.30 -15.74
CA LEU A 184 -13.69 17.73 -15.04
C LEU A 184 -14.69 18.28 -16.04
N ALA A 185 -15.79 17.57 -16.24
CA ALA A 185 -16.91 18.09 -17.02
C ALA A 185 -17.59 19.26 -16.29
N ASP A 186 -18.19 20.17 -17.05
CA ASP A 186 -18.95 21.28 -16.51
C ASP A 186 -20.00 20.77 -15.50
N GLU A 187 -20.19 21.52 -14.44
CA GLU A 187 -21.15 21.21 -13.38
C GLU A 187 -22.57 21.19 -13.96
N VAL A 188 -23.21 20.03 -14.00
CA VAL A 188 -24.60 19.93 -14.45
C VAL A 188 -25.48 20.59 -13.38
N ASN A 189 -25.99 21.76 -13.66
CA ASN A 189 -26.90 22.45 -12.78
C ASN A 189 -28.29 21.78 -12.85
N ILE A 190 -28.53 20.82 -11.95
CA ILE A 190 -29.79 20.06 -11.90
C ILE A 190 -31.01 20.95 -11.52
N ASN A 191 -30.77 22.23 -11.26
CA ASN A 191 -31.83 23.20 -10.88
C ASN A 191 -32.42 23.99 -12.07
N GLU A 192 -32.03 23.72 -13.31
CA GLU A 192 -32.76 24.25 -14.44
C GLU A 192 -34.02 23.41 -14.66
N PRO A 193 -35.22 24.01 -14.56
CA PRO A 193 -36.45 23.27 -14.78
C PRO A 193 -36.53 22.81 -16.25
N PHE A 194 -36.81 21.53 -16.43
CA PHE A 194 -36.92 20.81 -17.72
C PHE A 194 -38.17 21.27 -18.52
N TRP A 195 -38.49 22.56 -18.48
CA TRP A 195 -39.65 23.10 -19.19
C TRP A 195 -39.22 24.17 -20.20
N ARG A 196 -38.96 23.72 -21.38
CA ARG A 196 -39.19 24.53 -22.60
C ARG A 196 -40.00 23.71 -23.60
#